data_01fa315887f83aa96516cc80d737f1f2
#
_entry.id   01fa315887f83aa96516cc80d737f1f2
#
_cell.length_a   1.000
_cell.length_b   1.000
_cell.length_c   1.000
_cell.angle_alpha   90.00
_cell.angle_beta   90.00
_cell.angle_gamma   90.00
#
_symmetry.space_group_name_H-M   'P 1'
#
loop_
_entity.id
_entity.type
_entity.pdbx_description
1 polymer ?
#
loop_
_entity_poly.entity_id
_entity_poly.type
_entity_poly.pdbx_seq_one_letter_code
_entity_poly.pdbx_strand_id
1 'polypeptide(L)' 'MINKIKKGNRNNTLFGVAFKKAYLGVRDAKELREVLYKYNDKYCDPPLPVYEIKAMVGDILNKFRKE' A
#
# COMPACT_ATOMS: atom_id res chain seq x y z
N MET A 1 -14.85 -5.67 16.43
CA MET A 1 -14.82 -4.35 15.80
C MET A 1 -13.40 -4.02 15.34
N ILE A 2 -13.26 -3.58 14.10
CA ILE A 2 -11.95 -3.27 13.54
C ILE A 2 -11.62 -1.81 13.78
N ASN A 3 -10.47 -1.55 14.39
CA ASN A 3 -10.01 -0.19 14.58
C ASN A 3 -9.47 0.36 13.27
N LYS A 4 -9.92 1.56 12.92
CA LYS A 4 -9.42 2.22 11.73
C LYS A 4 -7.98 2.68 11.94
N ILE A 5 -7.21 2.69 10.87
CA ILE A 5 -5.83 3.16 10.90
C ILE A 5 -5.85 4.68 10.90
N LYS A 6 -5.25 5.26 11.92
CA LYS A 6 -5.26 6.71 12.10
C LYS A 6 -4.27 7.40 11.16
N LYS A 7 -4.49 8.68 10.98
CA LYS A 7 -3.73 9.48 10.03
C LYS A 7 -2.21 9.32 10.15
N GLY A 8 -1.69 9.24 11.35
CA GLY A 8 -0.25 9.13 11.54
C GLY A 8 0.35 7.80 11.14
N ASN A 9 -0.47 6.75 11.00
CA ASN A 9 0.01 5.40 10.74
C ASN A 9 -0.36 4.85 9.36
N ARG A 10 -1.14 5.61 8.58
CA ARG A 10 -1.65 5.12 7.32
C ARG A 10 -0.56 4.73 6.34
N ASN A 11 0.39 5.62 6.16
CA ASN A 11 1.44 5.43 5.18
C ASN A 11 2.27 4.18 5.50
N ASN A 12 2.74 4.08 6.75
CA ASN A 12 3.55 2.94 7.17
C ASN A 12 2.81 1.62 7.04
N THR A 13 1.54 1.62 7.43
CA THR A 13 0.75 0.39 7.39
C THR A 13 0.54 -0.08 5.97
N LEU A 14 0.14 0.84 5.08
CA LEU A 14 -0.09 0.46 3.68
C LEU A 14 1.20 0.08 2.98
N PHE A 15 2.29 0.77 3.29
CA PHE A 15 3.59 0.42 2.74
C PHE A 15 3.95 -1.01 3.12
N GLY A 16 3.75 -1.37 4.38
CA GLY A 16 4.04 -2.72 4.85
C GLY A 16 3.19 -3.78 4.15
N VAL A 17 1.91 -3.49 3.92
CA VAL A 17 1.03 -4.41 3.21
C VAL A 17 1.53 -4.63 1.79
N ALA A 18 1.84 -3.56 1.09
CA ALA A 18 2.31 -3.66 -0.30
C ALA A 18 3.67 -4.35 -0.38
N PHE A 19 4.57 -4.03 0.55
CA PHE A 19 5.89 -4.64 0.59
C PHE A 19 5.77 -6.15 0.76
N LYS A 20 4.92 -6.57 1.68
CA LYS A 20 4.71 -7.99 1.93
C LYS A 20 4.16 -8.70 0.69
N LYS A 21 3.21 -8.08 0.01
CA LYS A 21 2.66 -8.66 -1.22
C LYS A 21 3.72 -8.78 -2.30
N ALA A 22 4.54 -7.76 -2.47
CA ALA A 22 5.62 -7.79 -3.44
C ALA A 22 6.65 -8.87 -3.10
N TYR A 23 6.98 -8.99 -1.83
CA TYR A 23 7.90 -10.01 -1.35
C TYR A 23 7.39 -11.41 -1.68
N LEU A 24 6.07 -11.61 -1.58
CA LEU A 24 5.45 -12.90 -1.87
C LEU A 24 5.26 -13.17 -3.37
N GLY A 25 5.63 -12.22 -4.21
CA GLY A 25 5.62 -12.43 -5.65
C GLY A 25 4.69 -11.53 -6.45
N VAL A 26 3.90 -10.70 -5.78
CA VAL A 26 3.00 -9.80 -6.51
C VAL A 26 3.81 -8.59 -6.96
N ARG A 27 4.23 -8.59 -8.21
CA ARG A 27 5.09 -7.56 -8.78
C ARG A 27 4.42 -6.71 -9.83
N ASP A 28 3.11 -6.83 -9.99
CA ASP A 28 2.35 -6.04 -10.92
C ASP A 28 1.83 -4.78 -10.24
N ALA A 29 2.16 -3.61 -10.81
CA ALA A 29 1.78 -2.34 -10.20
C ALA A 29 0.27 -2.22 -10.04
N LYS A 30 -0.48 -2.67 -11.05
CA LYS A 30 -1.93 -2.58 -10.98
C LYS A 30 -2.49 -3.42 -9.84
N GLU A 31 -1.98 -4.63 -9.67
CA GLU A 31 -2.44 -5.50 -8.60
C GLU A 31 -2.12 -4.92 -7.23
N LEU A 32 -0.90 -4.41 -7.06
CA LEU A 32 -0.52 -3.79 -5.80
C LEU A 32 -1.38 -2.59 -5.48
N ARG A 33 -1.64 -1.75 -6.50
CA ARG A 33 -2.50 -0.60 -6.28
C ARG A 33 -3.91 -1.01 -5.85
N GLU A 34 -4.46 -2.03 -6.49
CA GLU A 34 -5.80 -2.49 -6.15
C GLU A 34 -5.88 -3.00 -4.73
N VAL A 35 -4.88 -3.76 -4.30
CA VAL A 35 -4.83 -4.23 -2.92
C VAL A 35 -4.81 -3.05 -1.96
N LEU A 36 -3.96 -2.06 -2.25
CA LEU A 36 -3.85 -0.90 -1.37
C LEU A 36 -5.09 -0.03 -1.38
N TYR A 37 -5.76 0.10 -2.52
CA TYR A 37 -6.99 0.87 -2.57
C TYR A 37 -8.05 0.25 -1.67
N LYS A 38 -8.16 -1.07 -1.68
CA LYS A 38 -9.12 -1.77 -0.83
C LYS A 38 -8.79 -1.58 0.65
N TYR A 39 -7.53 -1.72 1.02
CA TYR A 39 -7.11 -1.50 2.39
C TYR A 39 -7.34 -0.07 2.82
N ASN A 40 -7.00 0.85 1.94
CA ASN A 40 -7.14 2.28 2.22
C ASN A 40 -8.60 2.63 2.49
N ASP A 41 -9.49 2.15 1.63
CA ASP A 41 -10.90 2.45 1.75
C ASP A 41 -11.52 1.81 2.99
N LYS A 42 -11.08 0.61 3.31
CA LYS A 42 -11.68 -0.17 4.38
C LYS A 42 -11.13 0.19 5.76
N TYR A 43 -9.84 0.46 5.84
CA TYR A 43 -9.18 0.57 7.15
C TYR A 43 -8.65 1.95 7.49
N CYS A 44 -8.39 2.81 6.52
CA CYS A 44 -7.82 4.12 6.80
C CYS A 44 -8.90 5.17 7.02
N ASP A 45 -8.71 6.02 7.99
CA ASP A 45 -9.68 7.06 8.33
C ASP A 45 -8.94 8.34 8.71
N PRO A 46 -8.91 9.35 7.84
CA PRO A 46 -9.41 9.34 6.46
C PRO A 46 -8.50 8.58 5.51
N PRO A 47 -8.97 8.15 4.34
CA PRO A 47 -8.12 7.44 3.39
C PRO A 47 -6.99 8.30 2.84
N LEU A 48 -5.89 7.65 2.47
CA LEU A 48 -4.79 8.34 1.80
C LEU A 48 -5.21 8.78 0.40
N PRO A 49 -4.66 9.89 -0.08
CA PRO A 49 -4.86 10.27 -1.48
C PRO A 49 -4.29 9.24 -2.43
N VAL A 50 -4.93 9.11 -3.59
CA VAL A 50 -4.52 8.12 -4.59
C VAL A 50 -3.06 8.30 -5.01
N TYR A 51 -2.61 9.54 -5.15
CA TYR A 51 -1.23 9.79 -5.61
C TYR A 51 -0.20 9.26 -4.63
N GLU A 52 -0.51 9.23 -3.33
CA GLU A 52 0.41 8.67 -2.35
C GLU A 52 0.50 7.16 -2.49
N ILE A 53 -0.61 6.51 -2.78
CA ILE A 53 -0.61 5.07 -3.00
C ILE A 53 0.18 4.71 -4.25
N LYS A 54 0.00 5.47 -5.32
CA LYS A 54 0.77 5.24 -6.55
C LYS A 54 2.28 5.40 -6.33
N ALA A 55 2.66 6.43 -5.59
CA ALA A 55 4.08 6.65 -5.29
C ALA A 55 4.65 5.51 -4.47
N MET A 56 3.89 5.05 -3.49
CA MET A 56 4.27 3.95 -2.62
C MET A 56 4.51 2.66 -3.41
N VAL A 57 3.60 2.34 -4.31
CA VAL A 57 3.73 1.16 -5.16
C VAL A 57 4.96 1.27 -6.05
N GLY A 58 5.18 2.44 -6.62
CA GLY A 58 6.36 2.67 -7.46
C GLY A 58 7.65 2.45 -6.71
N ASP A 59 7.73 2.97 -5.49
CA ASP A 59 8.93 2.81 -4.66
C ASP A 59 9.20 1.35 -4.34
N ILE A 60 8.15 0.62 -3.98
CA ILE A 60 8.28 -0.78 -3.63
C ILE A 60 8.76 -1.60 -4.82
N LEU A 61 8.13 -1.42 -5.97
CA LEU A 61 8.51 -2.16 -7.17
C LEU A 61 9.94 -1.83 -7.60
N ASN A 62 10.32 -0.58 -7.42
CA ASN A 62 11.68 -0.16 -7.75
C ASN A 62 12.71 -0.88 -6.89
N LYS A 63 12.41 -1.09 -5.62
CA LYS A 63 13.32 -1.82 -4.73
C LYS A 63 13.50 -3.26 -5.19
N PHE A 64 12.43 -3.91 -5.59
CA PHE A 64 12.52 -5.30 -6.05
C PHE A 64 13.14 -5.42 -7.43
N ARG A 65 13.00 -4.39 -8.23
CA ARG A 65 13.56 -4.41 -9.59
C ARG A 65 15.07 -4.36 -9.60
N LYS A 66 15.65 -3.76 -8.59
CA LYS A 66 17.11 -3.59 -8.54
C LYS A 66 17.86 -4.88 -8.26
N GLU A 67 17.15 -5.90 -7.92
CA GLU A 67 17.76 -7.21 -7.73
C GLU A 67 17.85 -7.99 -9.03
#